data_a3e2de09aab3df0e2e6b80cfaa6efa86
#
_entry.id   a3e2de09aab3df0e2e6b80cfaa6efa86
#
_cell.length_a   1.000
_cell.length_b   1.000
_cell.length_c   1.000
_cell.angle_alpha   90.00
_cell.angle_beta   90.00
_cell.angle_gamma   90.00
#
_symmetry.space_group_name_H-M   'P 1'
#
loop_
_entity.id
_entity.type
_entity.pdbx_description
1 polymer ?
#
loop_
_entity_poly.entity_id
_entity_poly.type
_entity_poly.pdbx_seq_one_letter_code
_entity_poly.pdbx_strand_id
1 'polypeptide(L)'
;MAAPFDAFFATARPGPLGQRLCIWHAPHDGSAPKSLIVFIHGFAEEMNKSRRMAALQSRAFAAAGHAVLQMDLLGCGDSAGDFGDATWQDWIDDVVDAVRIARARHTQSWPGAAQPALWLWGHRMGCLLATAAAPRIEGGCNFLFWQPTPNGKAVLQQFLRLETAAALMGKAPPAGRPSAKDGLAAGSGVEVAGYRLSPGLAHGLEAARLAPPASGANRRMEWLDVAPQAQDAASPVAQQVLTTWGSAGWSARHRSIVGPMFWQTTEIEDAPDLIATSSSALTSGAVRLGSPCFVDTAVAA
;
A
#
# COMPACT_ATOMS: atom_id res chain seq x y z
N MET A 1 -9.90 24.20 11.08
CA MET A 1 -8.47 23.93 11.31
C MET A 1 -8.14 22.56 10.76
N ALA A 2 -6.98 22.38 10.08
CA ALA A 2 -6.54 21.04 9.70
C ALA A 2 -6.34 20.21 10.99
N ALA A 3 -6.77 18.94 10.98
CA ALA A 3 -6.56 18.07 12.14
C ALA A 3 -5.07 17.93 12.43
N PRO A 4 -4.67 17.95 13.69
CA PRO A 4 -3.29 17.80 14.07
C PRO A 4 -2.81 16.41 13.65
N PHE A 5 -1.70 16.37 12.94
CA PHE A 5 -0.89 15.17 12.77
C PHE A 5 0.42 15.36 13.55
N ASP A 6 1.05 14.27 13.91
CA ASP A 6 2.34 14.27 14.56
C ASP A 6 3.36 13.60 13.65
N ALA A 7 4.40 14.33 13.25
CA ALA A 7 5.50 13.81 12.44
C ALA A 7 6.71 13.58 13.34
N PHE A 8 7.26 12.38 13.30
CA PHE A 8 8.36 11.98 14.16
C PHE A 8 9.23 10.91 13.49
N PHE A 9 10.47 10.81 13.95
CA PHE A 9 11.33 9.70 13.58
C PHE A 9 11.23 8.57 14.60
N ALA A 10 10.97 7.35 14.11
CA ALA A 10 10.98 6.14 14.92
C ALA A 10 12.21 5.30 14.61
N THR A 11 12.79 4.67 15.64
CA THR A 11 13.84 3.68 15.46
C THR A 11 13.20 2.31 15.20
N ALA A 12 13.17 1.90 13.93
CA ALA A 12 12.67 0.58 13.53
C ALA A 12 13.68 -0.52 13.92
N ARG A 13 14.97 -0.28 13.67
CA ARG A 13 16.05 -1.20 13.97
C ARG A 13 17.31 -0.45 14.43
N PRO A 14 18.27 -1.12 15.12
CA PRO A 14 19.53 -0.50 15.49
C PRO A 14 20.38 -0.11 14.28
N GLY A 15 21.24 0.91 14.47
CA GLY A 15 22.23 1.32 13.48
C GLY A 15 21.81 2.51 12.61
N PRO A 16 22.69 2.95 11.71
CA PRO A 16 22.52 4.20 10.95
C PRO A 16 21.33 4.16 9.97
N LEU A 17 20.93 2.97 9.53
CA LEU A 17 19.77 2.77 8.66
C LEU A 17 18.46 2.52 9.43
N GLY A 18 18.45 2.74 10.75
CA GLY A 18 17.32 2.37 11.62
C GLY A 18 16.18 3.40 11.68
N GLN A 19 16.42 4.65 11.32
CA GLN A 19 15.43 5.72 11.45
C GLN A 19 14.40 5.70 10.33
N ARG A 20 13.11 5.81 10.71
CA ARG A 20 11.97 5.92 9.77
C ARG A 20 11.17 7.17 10.09
N LEU A 21 10.87 7.97 9.05
CA LEU A 21 9.88 9.02 9.19
C LEU A 21 8.49 8.40 9.33
N CYS A 22 7.78 8.84 10.35
CA CYS A 22 6.42 8.44 10.63
C CYS A 22 5.52 9.67 10.72
N ILE A 23 4.30 9.57 10.17
CA ILE A 23 3.24 10.57 10.32
C ILE A 23 2.05 9.87 10.97
N TRP A 24 1.67 10.35 12.16
CA TRP A 24 0.56 9.82 12.93
C TRP A 24 -0.64 10.76 12.89
N HIS A 25 -1.79 10.23 12.55
CA HIS A 25 -3.07 10.92 12.63
C HIS A 25 -3.91 10.23 13.71
N ALA A 26 -4.21 10.93 14.79
CA ALA A 26 -5.13 10.46 15.83
C ALA A 26 -6.58 10.81 15.48
N PRO A 27 -7.59 10.12 16.05
CA PRO A 27 -8.99 10.54 15.96
C PRO A 27 -9.16 11.99 16.36
N HIS A 28 -9.96 12.76 15.57
CA HIS A 28 -10.12 14.21 15.79
C HIS A 28 -10.80 14.56 17.11
N ASP A 29 -11.64 13.68 17.63
CA ASP A 29 -12.35 13.85 18.90
C ASP A 29 -11.53 13.40 20.12
N GLY A 30 -10.29 12.93 19.91
CA GLY A 30 -9.41 12.44 20.97
C GLY A 30 -9.82 11.09 21.58
N SER A 31 -10.89 10.46 21.10
CA SER A 31 -11.34 9.15 21.57
C SER A 31 -10.38 8.04 21.16
N ALA A 32 -10.47 6.88 21.83
CA ALA A 32 -9.75 5.69 21.37
C ALA A 32 -10.20 5.29 19.96
N PRO A 33 -9.27 4.95 19.06
CA PRO A 33 -9.59 4.73 17.66
C PRO A 33 -10.44 3.48 17.42
N LYS A 34 -11.39 3.56 16.51
CA LYS A 34 -12.20 2.43 16.04
C LYS A 34 -11.35 1.36 15.34
N SER A 35 -10.28 1.76 14.68
CA SER A 35 -9.28 0.87 14.10
C SER A 35 -7.93 1.58 13.97
N LEU A 36 -6.85 0.78 13.90
CA LEU A 36 -5.53 1.23 13.50
C LEU A 36 -5.34 0.96 12.01
N ILE A 37 -4.83 1.93 11.29
CA ILE A 37 -4.57 1.83 9.85
C ILE A 37 -3.09 2.12 9.63
N VAL A 38 -2.37 1.21 8.97
CA VAL A 38 -0.98 1.42 8.54
C VAL A 38 -0.96 1.57 7.02
N PHE A 39 -0.51 2.72 6.54
CA PHE A 39 -0.37 3.00 5.11
C PHE A 39 0.96 2.49 4.59
N ILE A 40 0.92 1.82 3.44
CA ILE A 40 2.06 1.25 2.72
C ILE A 40 2.05 1.80 1.31
N HIS A 41 3.03 2.65 1.00
CA HIS A 41 3.08 3.44 -0.22
C HIS A 41 3.42 2.64 -1.49
N GLY A 42 3.26 3.26 -2.65
CA GLY A 42 3.64 2.72 -3.96
C GLY A 42 5.15 2.69 -4.18
N PHE A 43 5.57 2.17 -5.34
CA PHE A 43 6.98 1.99 -5.70
C PHE A 43 7.58 3.26 -6.31
N ALA A 44 8.78 3.62 -5.87
CA ALA A 44 9.55 4.73 -6.44
C ALA A 44 8.70 6.02 -6.57
N GLU A 45 8.61 6.60 -7.77
CA GLU A 45 7.90 7.86 -8.01
C GLU A 45 6.38 7.80 -7.74
N GLU A 46 5.76 6.63 -7.80
CA GLU A 46 4.36 6.46 -7.41
C GLU A 46 4.11 6.87 -5.95
N MET A 47 5.10 6.69 -5.06
CA MET A 47 5.04 7.15 -3.67
C MET A 47 4.91 8.67 -3.61
N ASN A 48 5.80 9.42 -4.30
CA ASN A 48 5.81 10.88 -4.27
C ASN A 48 4.50 11.46 -4.81
N LYS A 49 4.05 10.95 -5.94
CA LYS A 49 2.78 11.38 -6.57
C LYS A 49 1.55 11.09 -5.73
N SER A 50 1.59 10.06 -4.89
CA SER A 50 0.46 9.66 -4.04
C SER A 50 0.43 10.32 -2.67
N ARG A 51 1.49 11.03 -2.25
CA ARG A 51 1.59 11.63 -0.89
C ARG A 51 0.39 12.51 -0.54
N ARG A 52 -0.05 13.35 -1.47
CA ARG A 52 -1.20 14.22 -1.25
C ARG A 52 -2.48 13.42 -0.99
N MET A 53 -2.77 12.42 -1.83
CA MET A 53 -3.94 11.56 -1.66
C MET A 53 -3.87 10.75 -0.37
N ALA A 54 -2.70 10.21 0.00
CA ALA A 54 -2.50 9.53 1.27
C ALA A 54 -2.74 10.46 2.47
N ALA A 55 -2.27 11.71 2.40
CA ALA A 55 -2.51 12.71 3.44
C ALA A 55 -4.00 13.10 3.57
N LEU A 56 -4.70 13.28 2.45
CA LEU A 56 -6.14 13.59 2.45
C LEU A 56 -6.95 12.42 3.04
N GLN A 57 -6.64 11.20 2.63
CA GLN A 57 -7.32 10.00 3.16
C GLN A 57 -7.04 9.78 4.64
N SER A 58 -5.80 9.99 5.10
CA SER A 58 -5.48 9.85 6.52
C SER A 58 -6.25 10.83 7.39
N ARG A 59 -6.44 12.07 6.92
CA ARG A 59 -7.27 13.07 7.60
C ARG A 59 -8.75 12.65 7.60
N ALA A 60 -9.25 12.10 6.49
CA ALA A 60 -10.63 11.60 6.42
C ALA A 60 -10.86 10.42 7.38
N PHE A 61 -9.91 9.49 7.48
CA PHE A 61 -9.96 8.41 8.45
C PHE A 61 -9.91 8.92 9.89
N ALA A 62 -9.05 9.88 10.19
CA ALA A 62 -8.97 10.49 11.52
C ALA A 62 -10.27 11.21 11.90
N ALA A 63 -10.90 11.92 10.96
CA ALA A 63 -12.21 12.52 11.13
C ALA A 63 -13.32 11.49 11.37
N ALA A 64 -13.20 10.30 10.80
CA ALA A 64 -14.13 9.18 11.01
C ALA A 64 -13.85 8.37 12.30
N GLY A 65 -12.86 8.76 13.11
CA GLY A 65 -12.51 8.13 14.37
C GLY A 65 -11.56 6.95 14.26
N HIS A 66 -10.71 6.91 13.23
CA HIS A 66 -9.64 5.93 13.08
C HIS A 66 -8.27 6.58 13.34
N ALA A 67 -7.29 5.80 13.77
CA ALA A 67 -5.91 6.26 13.82
C ALA A 67 -5.12 5.73 12.61
N VAL A 68 -4.27 6.58 12.03
CA VAL A 68 -3.47 6.23 10.84
C VAL A 68 -2.00 6.48 11.12
N LEU A 69 -1.17 5.51 10.79
CA LEU A 69 0.27 5.65 10.68
C LEU A 69 0.67 5.55 9.22
N GLN A 70 1.33 6.60 8.71
CA GLN A 70 2.10 6.55 7.47
C GLN A 70 3.57 6.42 7.86
N MET A 71 4.32 5.55 7.21
CA MET A 71 5.75 5.41 7.42
C MET A 71 6.45 5.35 6.07
N ASP A 72 7.48 6.17 5.91
CA ASP A 72 8.40 6.05 4.78
C ASP A 72 9.28 4.81 5.02
N LEU A 73 9.34 3.90 4.04
CA LEU A 73 10.14 2.69 4.12
C LEU A 73 11.65 3.02 4.00
N LEU A 74 12.51 2.05 4.30
CA LEU A 74 13.97 2.18 4.15
C LEU A 74 14.34 2.73 2.77
N GLY A 75 15.13 3.81 2.77
CA GLY A 75 15.60 4.46 1.55
C GLY A 75 14.54 5.21 0.77
N CYS A 76 13.38 5.46 1.38
CA CYS A 76 12.29 6.22 0.80
C CYS A 76 12.03 7.50 1.59
N GLY A 77 11.72 8.59 0.89
CA GLY A 77 11.37 9.89 1.48
C GLY A 77 12.41 10.41 2.45
N ASP A 78 11.99 10.64 3.71
CA ASP A 78 12.87 11.17 4.77
C ASP A 78 13.36 10.05 5.73
N SER A 79 13.09 8.78 5.43
CA SER A 79 13.67 7.66 6.16
C SER A 79 15.14 7.47 5.84
N ALA A 80 15.89 6.86 6.76
CA ALA A 80 17.33 6.63 6.59
C ALA A 80 17.65 5.74 5.38
N GLY A 81 18.86 5.89 4.86
CA GLY A 81 19.40 5.15 3.72
C GLY A 81 18.95 5.71 2.38
N ASP A 82 19.50 5.13 1.33
CA ASP A 82 19.13 5.38 -0.06
C ASP A 82 18.26 4.22 -0.58
N PHE A 83 17.50 4.47 -1.64
CA PHE A 83 16.63 3.47 -2.26
C PHE A 83 17.37 2.17 -2.62
N GLY A 84 18.67 2.29 -2.95
CA GLY A 84 19.56 1.17 -3.26
C GLY A 84 20.02 0.34 -2.05
N ASP A 85 19.79 0.80 -0.82
CA ASP A 85 20.16 0.06 0.39
C ASP A 85 19.08 -0.93 0.80
N ALA A 86 17.86 -0.77 0.26
CA ALA A 86 16.72 -1.60 0.62
C ALA A 86 16.73 -2.95 -0.11
N THR A 87 16.27 -3.97 0.61
CA THR A 87 15.83 -5.25 0.06
C THR A 87 14.30 -5.39 0.27
N TRP A 88 13.68 -6.35 -0.42
CA TRP A 88 12.27 -6.67 -0.20
C TRP A 88 11.99 -7.10 1.25
N GLN A 89 12.95 -7.83 1.85
CA GLN A 89 12.84 -8.27 3.24
C GLN A 89 12.89 -7.08 4.21
N ASP A 90 13.76 -6.10 3.96
CA ASP A 90 13.82 -4.88 4.78
C ASP A 90 12.49 -4.13 4.78
N TRP A 91 11.83 -4.05 3.63
CA TRP A 91 10.52 -3.42 3.53
C TRP A 91 9.40 -4.22 4.21
N ILE A 92 9.46 -5.58 4.16
CA ILE A 92 8.56 -6.42 4.97
C ILE A 92 8.76 -6.13 6.46
N ASP A 93 10.01 -6.05 6.91
CA ASP A 93 10.37 -5.74 8.29
C ASP A 93 9.85 -4.35 8.70
N ASP A 94 10.00 -3.36 7.82
CA ASP A 94 9.48 -2.00 8.04
C ASP A 94 7.96 -1.99 8.23
N VAL A 95 7.20 -2.77 7.45
CA VAL A 95 5.73 -2.87 7.64
C VAL A 95 5.39 -3.49 8.99
N VAL A 96 6.10 -4.54 9.42
CA VAL A 96 5.92 -5.16 10.74
C VAL A 96 6.25 -4.16 11.85
N ASP A 97 7.32 -3.40 11.69
CA ASP A 97 7.72 -2.35 12.63
C ASP A 97 6.70 -1.20 12.67
N ALA A 98 6.14 -0.79 11.52
CA ALA A 98 5.08 0.21 11.47
C ALA A 98 3.85 -0.23 12.29
N VAL A 99 3.46 -1.49 12.20
CA VAL A 99 2.36 -2.04 13.01
C VAL A 99 2.72 -2.02 14.49
N ARG A 100 3.94 -2.41 14.86
CA ARG A 100 4.43 -2.38 16.26
C ARG A 100 4.41 -0.94 16.81
N ILE A 101 4.89 0.03 16.02
CA ILE A 101 4.89 1.45 16.38
C ILE A 101 3.45 1.97 16.56
N ALA A 102 2.55 1.67 15.62
CA ALA A 102 1.15 2.08 15.72
C ALA A 102 0.45 1.52 16.98
N ARG A 103 0.68 0.25 17.30
CA ARG A 103 0.14 -0.39 18.51
C ARG A 103 0.72 0.18 19.79
N ALA A 104 2.02 0.43 19.83
CA ALA A 104 2.67 1.05 20.97
C ALA A 104 2.13 2.46 21.22
N ARG A 105 1.96 3.22 20.13
CA ARG A 105 1.39 4.56 20.20
C ARG A 105 -0.06 4.57 20.68
N HIS A 106 -0.86 3.61 20.19
CA HIS A 106 -2.22 3.40 20.70
C HIS A 106 -2.22 3.14 22.21
N THR A 107 -1.43 2.19 22.69
CA THR A 107 -1.36 1.84 24.11
C THR A 107 -0.92 3.02 24.98
N GLN A 108 0.01 3.84 24.47
CA GLN A 108 0.50 5.02 25.17
C GLN A 108 -0.57 6.13 25.23
N SER A 109 -1.29 6.35 24.14
CA SER A 109 -2.27 7.45 24.03
C SER A 109 -3.61 7.13 24.71
N TRP A 110 -4.00 5.85 24.77
CA TRP A 110 -5.26 5.38 25.37
C TRP A 110 -5.01 4.19 26.31
N PRO A 111 -4.39 4.44 27.48
CA PRO A 111 -4.09 3.38 28.46
C PRO A 111 -5.34 2.61 28.87
N GLY A 112 -5.28 1.29 28.83
CA GLY A 112 -6.41 0.41 29.16
C GLY A 112 -7.47 0.20 28.07
N ALA A 113 -7.40 0.93 26.97
CA ALA A 113 -8.27 0.66 25.82
C ALA A 113 -7.89 -0.65 25.13
N ALA A 114 -8.90 -1.43 24.70
CA ALA A 114 -8.66 -2.64 23.91
C ALA A 114 -7.97 -2.31 22.57
N GLN A 115 -7.12 -3.23 22.11
CA GLN A 115 -6.49 -3.07 20.79
C GLN A 115 -7.57 -3.13 19.70
N PRO A 116 -7.69 -2.07 18.88
CA PRO A 116 -8.70 -2.03 17.83
C PRO A 116 -8.29 -2.88 16.63
N ALA A 117 -9.23 -3.14 15.73
CA ALA A 117 -8.96 -3.86 14.49
C ALA A 117 -7.85 -3.18 13.68
N LEU A 118 -6.90 -3.97 13.18
CA LEU A 118 -5.81 -3.50 12.33
C LEU A 118 -6.21 -3.57 10.86
N TRP A 119 -5.87 -2.54 10.12
CA TRP A 119 -5.95 -2.47 8.66
C TRP A 119 -4.58 -2.16 8.08
N LEU A 120 -4.16 -2.95 7.08
CA LEU A 120 -3.05 -2.59 6.21
C LEU A 120 -3.63 -1.95 4.94
N TRP A 121 -3.31 -0.68 4.75
CA TRP A 121 -3.74 0.09 3.60
C TRP A 121 -2.59 0.20 2.61
N GLY A 122 -2.63 -0.63 1.57
CA GLY A 122 -1.63 -0.65 0.51
C GLY A 122 -2.05 0.16 -0.69
N HIS A 123 -1.08 0.82 -1.32
CA HIS A 123 -1.22 1.46 -2.61
C HIS A 123 -0.29 0.80 -3.63
N ARG A 124 -0.84 0.32 -4.76
CA ARG A 124 -0.08 -0.30 -5.85
C ARG A 124 0.79 -1.47 -5.34
N MET A 125 2.13 -1.33 -5.47
CA MET A 125 3.11 -2.28 -4.92
C MET A 125 2.94 -2.48 -3.41
N GLY A 126 2.54 -1.44 -2.68
CA GLY A 126 2.29 -1.53 -1.23
C GLY A 126 1.26 -2.59 -0.85
N CYS A 127 0.36 -2.98 -1.76
CA CYS A 127 -0.58 -4.08 -1.54
C CYS A 127 0.13 -5.45 -1.46
N LEU A 128 1.14 -5.66 -2.32
CA LEU A 128 1.98 -6.87 -2.29
C LEU A 128 2.79 -6.95 -1.01
N LEU A 129 3.34 -5.80 -0.59
CA LEU A 129 4.13 -5.72 0.63
C LEU A 129 3.26 -5.96 1.87
N ALA A 130 2.05 -5.41 1.90
CA ALA A 130 1.07 -5.66 2.95
C ALA A 130 0.76 -7.15 3.13
N THR A 131 0.52 -7.85 2.02
CA THR A 131 0.24 -9.31 2.07
C THR A 131 1.46 -10.12 2.47
N ALA A 132 2.66 -9.73 2.04
CA ALA A 132 3.91 -10.39 2.41
C ALA A 132 4.24 -10.22 3.90
N ALA A 133 3.92 -9.07 4.50
CA ALA A 133 4.17 -8.79 5.92
C ALA A 133 3.12 -9.44 6.86
N ALA A 134 1.89 -9.61 6.39
CA ALA A 134 0.75 -10.05 7.21
C ALA A 134 0.98 -11.36 8.00
N PRO A 135 1.65 -12.41 7.47
CA PRO A 135 1.93 -13.63 8.23
C PRO A 135 2.78 -13.41 9.48
N ARG A 136 3.51 -12.30 9.56
CA ARG A 136 4.38 -11.94 10.70
C ARG A 136 3.69 -11.01 11.72
N ILE A 137 2.45 -10.62 11.44
CA ILE A 137 1.68 -9.70 12.29
C ILE A 137 0.76 -10.51 13.19
N GLU A 138 1.04 -10.49 14.49
CA GLU A 138 0.20 -11.15 15.49
C GLU A 138 -1.21 -10.58 15.51
N GLY A 139 -2.21 -11.41 15.81
CA GLY A 139 -3.61 -11.02 15.85
C GLY A 139 -4.23 -10.76 14.47
N GLY A 140 -3.39 -10.73 13.40
CA GLY A 140 -3.79 -10.55 12.01
C GLY A 140 -4.32 -9.15 11.69
N CYS A 141 -4.75 -8.96 10.45
CA CYS A 141 -5.19 -7.66 9.93
C CYS A 141 -6.29 -7.80 8.87
N ASN A 142 -6.94 -6.71 8.54
CA ASN A 142 -7.75 -6.52 7.34
C ASN A 142 -6.93 -5.77 6.29
N PHE A 143 -7.40 -5.75 5.05
CA PHE A 143 -6.74 -5.05 3.96
C PHE A 143 -7.64 -4.04 3.29
N LEU A 144 -7.10 -2.87 3.02
CA LEU A 144 -7.62 -1.88 2.10
C LEU A 144 -6.61 -1.67 0.99
N PHE A 145 -6.96 -1.99 -0.23
CA PHE A 145 -6.06 -1.91 -1.38
C PHE A 145 -6.51 -0.84 -2.36
N TRP A 146 -5.62 0.08 -2.64
CA TRP A 146 -5.74 1.10 -3.68
C TRP A 146 -5.00 0.65 -4.91
N GLN A 147 -5.72 0.41 -5.99
CA GLN A 147 -5.18 0.01 -7.30
C GLN A 147 -4.12 -1.10 -7.17
N PRO A 148 -4.41 -2.23 -6.55
CA PRO A 148 -3.41 -3.26 -6.32
C PRO A 148 -2.91 -3.86 -7.63
N THR A 149 -1.65 -4.28 -7.63
CA THR A 149 -1.06 -5.06 -8.71
C THR A 149 -1.04 -6.53 -8.31
N PRO A 150 -1.50 -7.46 -9.17
CA PRO A 150 -1.60 -8.89 -8.82
C PRO A 150 -0.25 -9.57 -8.58
N ASN A 151 0.83 -9.02 -9.17
CA ASN A 151 2.19 -9.56 -9.01
C ASN A 151 3.25 -8.48 -9.16
N GLY A 152 4.35 -8.67 -8.47
CA GLY A 152 5.46 -7.71 -8.47
C GLY A 152 6.29 -7.72 -9.74
N LYS A 153 6.27 -8.82 -10.52
CA LYS A 153 6.93 -8.87 -11.83
C LYS A 153 6.41 -7.78 -12.77
N ALA A 154 5.09 -7.52 -12.76
CA ALA A 154 4.50 -6.45 -13.56
C ALA A 154 4.98 -5.07 -13.11
N VAL A 155 5.12 -4.84 -11.80
CA VAL A 155 5.66 -3.59 -11.23
C VAL A 155 7.10 -3.40 -11.67
N LEU A 156 7.94 -4.42 -11.49
CA LEU A 156 9.35 -4.37 -11.88
C LEU A 156 9.51 -4.11 -13.39
N GLN A 157 8.75 -4.81 -14.21
CA GLN A 157 8.78 -4.61 -15.66
C GLN A 157 8.35 -3.20 -16.07
N GLN A 158 7.29 -2.66 -15.44
CA GLN A 158 6.83 -1.29 -15.67
C GLN A 158 7.93 -0.28 -15.32
N PHE A 159 8.59 -0.48 -14.18
CA PHE A 159 9.69 0.38 -13.74
C PHE A 159 10.90 0.31 -14.68
N LEU A 160 11.35 -0.88 -15.08
CA LEU A 160 12.48 -1.04 -16.00
C LEU A 160 12.22 -0.45 -17.39
N ARG A 161 10.97 -0.39 -17.84
CA ARG A 161 10.61 0.28 -19.12
C ARG A 161 10.92 1.78 -19.11
N LEU A 162 11.05 2.42 -17.96
CA LEU A 162 11.42 3.83 -17.87
C LEU A 162 12.82 4.09 -18.45
N GLU A 163 13.75 3.13 -18.34
CA GLU A 163 15.08 3.21 -18.99
C GLU A 163 14.94 3.29 -20.52
N THR A 164 14.12 2.41 -21.10
CA THR A 164 13.86 2.41 -22.55
C THR A 164 13.16 3.70 -23.02
N ALA A 165 12.19 4.18 -22.25
CA ALA A 165 11.50 5.42 -22.55
C ALA A 165 12.47 6.62 -22.49
N ALA A 166 13.36 6.69 -21.51
CA ALA A 166 14.38 7.73 -21.41
C ALA A 166 15.35 7.69 -22.60
N ALA A 167 15.76 6.50 -23.03
CA ALA A 167 16.63 6.32 -24.20
C ALA A 167 15.97 6.84 -25.51
N LEU A 168 14.67 6.58 -25.70
CA LEU A 168 13.91 7.11 -26.85
C LEU A 168 13.79 8.66 -26.83
N MET A 169 13.89 9.26 -25.65
CA MET A 169 13.90 10.73 -25.47
C MET A 169 15.31 11.34 -25.53
N GLY A 170 16.30 10.61 -26.03
CA GLY A 170 17.68 11.09 -26.19
C GLY A 170 18.50 11.06 -24.89
N LYS A 171 18.00 10.44 -23.82
CA LYS A 171 18.69 10.24 -22.53
C LYS A 171 19.19 8.80 -22.40
N ALA A 172 19.75 8.26 -23.51
CA ALA A 172 20.30 6.90 -23.49
C ALA A 172 21.50 6.79 -22.54
N PRO A 173 21.65 5.67 -21.81
CA PRO A 173 22.86 5.43 -21.03
C PRO A 173 24.10 5.39 -21.94
N PRO A 174 25.31 5.61 -21.40
CA PRO A 174 26.55 5.53 -22.17
C PRO A 174 26.68 4.20 -22.93
N ALA A 175 27.25 4.25 -24.13
CA ALA A 175 27.47 3.07 -24.95
C ALA A 175 28.31 2.03 -24.16
N GLY A 176 27.89 0.77 -24.20
CA GLY A 176 28.56 -0.33 -23.49
C GLY A 176 28.07 -0.60 -22.07
N ARG A 177 27.17 0.22 -21.51
CA ARG A 177 26.50 -0.09 -20.24
C ARG A 177 25.48 -1.21 -20.47
N PRO A 178 25.49 -2.31 -19.67
CA PRO A 178 24.43 -3.31 -19.75
C PRO A 178 23.07 -2.69 -19.42
N SER A 179 22.01 -3.24 -19.98
CA SER A 179 20.65 -2.83 -19.63
C SER A 179 20.38 -3.03 -18.13
N ALA A 180 19.45 -2.29 -17.55
CA ALA A 180 19.09 -2.48 -16.15
C ALA A 180 18.64 -3.93 -15.87
N LYS A 181 17.97 -4.58 -16.82
CA LYS A 181 17.59 -5.99 -16.70
C LYS A 181 18.81 -6.92 -16.62
N ASP A 182 19.80 -6.70 -17.50
CA ASP A 182 21.02 -7.54 -17.54
C ASP A 182 21.89 -7.29 -16.30
N GLY A 183 21.98 -6.04 -15.84
CA GLY A 183 22.69 -5.69 -14.60
C GLY A 183 22.10 -6.39 -13.39
N LEU A 184 20.76 -6.38 -13.23
CA LEU A 184 20.08 -7.11 -12.16
C LEU A 184 20.28 -8.63 -12.26
N ALA A 185 20.21 -9.19 -13.46
CA ALA A 185 20.48 -10.62 -13.70
C ALA A 185 21.92 -11.01 -13.35
N ALA A 186 22.87 -10.08 -13.51
CA ALA A 186 24.27 -10.25 -13.11
C ALA A 186 24.50 -9.98 -11.60
N GLY A 187 23.45 -9.71 -10.82
CA GLY A 187 23.54 -9.42 -9.38
C GLY A 187 24.04 -8.02 -9.04
N SER A 188 24.01 -7.09 -9.99
CA SER A 188 24.45 -5.71 -9.79
C SER A 188 23.26 -4.78 -9.54
N GLY A 189 23.46 -3.78 -8.67
CA GLY A 189 22.50 -2.68 -8.52
C GLY A 189 22.47 -1.83 -9.79
N VAL A 190 21.26 -1.39 -10.18
CA VAL A 190 21.05 -0.61 -11.40
C VAL A 190 20.33 0.71 -11.09
N GLU A 191 20.57 1.71 -11.92
CA GLU A 191 19.90 3.00 -11.82
C GLU A 191 18.87 3.15 -12.93
N VAL A 192 17.62 3.43 -12.56
CA VAL A 192 16.50 3.67 -13.46
C VAL A 192 15.73 4.89 -12.98
N ALA A 193 15.57 5.88 -13.84
CA ALA A 193 14.82 7.10 -13.55
C ALA A 193 15.25 7.82 -12.24
N GLY A 194 16.55 7.78 -11.90
CA GLY A 194 17.10 8.40 -10.68
C GLY A 194 17.02 7.53 -9.43
N TYR A 195 16.46 6.33 -9.53
CA TYR A 195 16.40 5.37 -8.42
C TYR A 195 17.44 4.25 -8.62
N ARG A 196 18.28 4.02 -7.62
CA ARG A 196 19.19 2.87 -7.61
C ARG A 196 18.46 1.66 -7.04
N LEU A 197 18.17 0.67 -7.90
CA LEU A 197 17.48 -0.56 -7.51
C LEU A 197 18.48 -1.65 -7.14
N SER A 198 18.38 -2.19 -5.91
CA SER A 198 19.19 -3.31 -5.47
C SER A 198 18.69 -4.63 -6.05
N PRO A 199 19.58 -5.63 -6.28
CA PRO A 199 19.15 -6.97 -6.69
C PRO A 199 18.22 -7.63 -5.66
N GLY A 200 18.45 -7.41 -4.37
CA GLY A 200 17.61 -7.97 -3.31
C GLY A 200 16.18 -7.43 -3.33
N LEU A 201 16.02 -6.13 -3.61
CA LEU A 201 14.70 -5.52 -3.77
C LEU A 201 14.03 -6.00 -5.07
N ALA A 202 14.76 -6.04 -6.18
CA ALA A 202 14.24 -6.49 -7.47
C ALA A 202 13.75 -7.94 -7.44
N HIS A 203 14.57 -8.87 -6.92
CA HIS A 203 14.21 -10.29 -6.82
C HIS A 203 13.01 -10.54 -5.92
N GLY A 204 12.99 -9.91 -4.74
CA GLY A 204 11.87 -10.06 -3.83
C GLY A 204 10.57 -9.50 -4.39
N LEU A 205 10.62 -8.32 -5.03
CA LEU A 205 9.49 -7.74 -5.72
C LEU A 205 9.01 -8.64 -6.87
N GLU A 206 9.91 -9.15 -7.73
CA GLU A 206 9.52 -10.02 -8.85
C GLU A 206 8.80 -11.30 -8.39
N ALA A 207 9.23 -11.85 -7.27
CA ALA A 207 8.63 -13.04 -6.67
C ALA A 207 7.27 -12.77 -6.00
N ALA A 208 7.00 -11.52 -5.59
CA ALA A 208 5.81 -11.16 -4.82
C ALA A 208 4.50 -11.41 -5.59
N ARG A 209 3.48 -11.90 -4.88
CA ARG A 209 2.14 -12.19 -5.39
C ARG A 209 1.09 -11.65 -4.43
N LEU A 210 -0.01 -11.14 -4.97
CA LEU A 210 -1.16 -10.71 -4.18
C LEU A 210 -1.99 -11.93 -3.78
N ALA A 211 -1.43 -12.73 -2.87
CA ALA A 211 -2.04 -13.94 -2.38
C ALA A 211 -2.60 -13.74 -0.97
N PRO A 212 -3.71 -14.41 -0.60
CA PRO A 212 -4.23 -14.33 0.75
C PRO A 212 -3.22 -14.93 1.74
N PRO A 213 -2.93 -14.23 2.86
CA PRO A 213 -2.24 -14.87 3.97
C PRO A 213 -3.13 -16.00 4.53
N ALA A 214 -2.51 -16.92 5.28
CA ALA A 214 -3.23 -18.06 5.84
C ALA A 214 -4.47 -17.62 6.63
N SER A 215 -5.58 -18.33 6.48
CA SER A 215 -6.87 -18.17 7.16
C SER A 215 -7.43 -16.75 7.28
N GLY A 216 -8.40 -16.44 6.43
CA GLY A 216 -9.13 -15.18 6.41
C GLY A 216 -10.42 -15.15 7.24
N ALA A 217 -10.65 -16.12 8.13
CA ALA A 217 -11.88 -16.18 8.91
C ALA A 217 -12.15 -14.86 9.65
N ASN A 218 -13.33 -14.27 9.40
CA ASN A 218 -13.76 -12.98 9.93
C ASN A 218 -12.89 -11.77 9.53
N ARG A 219 -12.14 -11.86 8.43
CA ARG A 219 -11.29 -10.79 7.92
C ARG A 219 -11.75 -10.29 6.57
N ARG A 220 -11.39 -9.05 6.28
CA ARG A 220 -11.88 -8.31 5.13
C ARG A 220 -10.71 -7.88 4.24
N MET A 221 -10.95 -7.94 2.93
CA MET A 221 -10.11 -7.33 1.93
C MET A 221 -11.00 -6.47 1.02
N GLU A 222 -10.74 -5.17 1.01
CA GLU A 222 -11.42 -4.19 0.16
C GLU A 222 -10.46 -3.79 -0.97
N TRP A 223 -10.85 -4.07 -2.21
CA TRP A 223 -10.10 -3.75 -3.42
C TRP A 223 -10.75 -2.57 -4.12
N LEU A 224 -10.05 -1.46 -4.22
CA LEU A 224 -10.52 -0.23 -4.86
C LEU A 224 -9.69 0.06 -6.10
N ASP A 225 -10.30 -0.09 -7.28
CA ASP A 225 -9.70 0.33 -8.55
C ASP A 225 -10.14 1.74 -8.90
N VAL A 226 -9.22 2.53 -9.45
CA VAL A 226 -9.48 3.87 -9.96
C VAL A 226 -9.24 3.88 -11.46
N ALA A 227 -10.23 4.34 -12.22
CA ALA A 227 -10.15 4.45 -13.66
C ALA A 227 -10.79 5.76 -14.15
N PRO A 228 -10.31 6.34 -15.26
CA PRO A 228 -10.90 7.58 -15.82
C PRO A 228 -12.35 7.42 -16.27
N GLN A 229 -12.78 6.19 -16.51
CA GLN A 229 -14.14 5.85 -16.94
C GLN A 229 -14.71 4.73 -16.07
N ALA A 230 -16.03 4.72 -15.93
CA ALA A 230 -16.73 3.66 -15.21
C ALA A 230 -16.39 2.28 -15.83
N GLN A 231 -16.17 1.30 -14.93
CA GLN A 231 -15.97 -0.08 -15.32
C GLN A 231 -17.08 -0.92 -14.67
N ASP A 232 -17.82 -1.65 -15.50
CA ASP A 232 -18.98 -2.43 -15.05
C ASP A 232 -18.59 -3.67 -14.24
N ALA A 233 -17.34 -4.15 -14.39
CA ALA A 233 -16.85 -5.33 -13.69
C ALA A 233 -15.34 -5.24 -13.40
N ALA A 234 -14.90 -6.00 -12.40
CA ALA A 234 -13.49 -6.22 -12.15
C ALA A 234 -12.82 -6.92 -13.34
N SER A 235 -11.55 -6.60 -13.62
CA SER A 235 -10.79 -7.28 -14.67
C SER A 235 -10.72 -8.80 -14.41
N PRO A 236 -10.53 -9.64 -15.44
CA PRO A 236 -10.43 -11.09 -15.26
C PRO A 236 -9.36 -11.49 -14.23
N VAL A 237 -8.25 -10.77 -14.20
CA VAL A 237 -7.17 -11.02 -13.23
C VAL A 237 -7.61 -10.64 -11.81
N ALA A 238 -8.29 -9.51 -11.64
CA ALA A 238 -8.84 -9.10 -10.34
C ALA A 238 -9.89 -10.11 -9.86
N GLN A 239 -10.78 -10.59 -10.73
CA GLN A 239 -11.78 -11.62 -10.41
C GLN A 239 -11.12 -12.91 -9.91
N GLN A 240 -10.05 -13.37 -10.57
CA GLN A 240 -9.31 -14.54 -10.15
C GLN A 240 -8.71 -14.37 -8.74
N VAL A 241 -8.11 -13.21 -8.46
CA VAL A 241 -7.57 -12.91 -7.12
C VAL A 241 -8.68 -12.88 -6.08
N LEU A 242 -9.79 -12.19 -6.35
CA LEU A 242 -10.95 -12.12 -5.45
C LEU A 242 -11.51 -13.51 -5.13
N THR A 243 -11.63 -14.38 -6.15
CA THR A 243 -12.06 -15.79 -5.98
C THR A 243 -11.09 -16.55 -5.09
N THR A 244 -9.78 -16.39 -5.31
CA THR A 244 -8.75 -17.05 -4.49
C THR A 244 -8.82 -16.59 -3.02
N TRP A 245 -9.01 -15.30 -2.78
CA TRP A 245 -9.17 -14.75 -1.44
C TRP A 245 -10.45 -15.23 -0.77
N GLY A 246 -11.58 -15.25 -1.49
CA GLY A 246 -12.84 -15.81 -1.01
C GLY A 246 -12.73 -17.28 -0.61
N SER A 247 -12.07 -18.10 -1.44
CA SER A 247 -11.82 -19.52 -1.16
C SER A 247 -10.93 -19.75 0.06
N ALA A 248 -10.07 -18.78 0.40
CA ALA A 248 -9.26 -18.77 1.62
C ALA A 248 -10.02 -18.21 2.85
N GLY A 249 -11.32 -17.95 2.75
CA GLY A 249 -12.19 -17.53 3.85
C GLY A 249 -12.21 -16.01 4.10
N TRP A 250 -11.67 -15.20 3.18
CA TRP A 250 -11.71 -13.74 3.27
C TRP A 250 -13.02 -13.18 2.73
N SER A 251 -13.58 -12.16 3.40
CA SER A 251 -14.62 -11.31 2.81
C SER A 251 -13.94 -10.33 1.85
N ALA A 252 -13.77 -10.74 0.60
CA ALA A 252 -13.13 -9.95 -0.45
C ALA A 252 -14.20 -9.17 -1.24
N ARG A 253 -14.01 -7.86 -1.37
CA ARG A 253 -14.91 -6.96 -2.11
C ARG A 253 -14.13 -6.13 -3.08
N HIS A 254 -14.71 -5.87 -4.24
CA HIS A 254 -14.17 -4.99 -5.27
C HIS A 254 -15.10 -3.82 -5.53
N ARG A 255 -14.52 -2.64 -5.75
CA ARG A 255 -15.24 -1.45 -6.21
C ARG A 255 -14.39 -0.72 -7.24
N SER A 256 -15.03 -0.30 -8.33
CA SER A 256 -14.45 0.60 -9.33
C SER A 256 -14.87 2.04 -9.03
N ILE A 257 -13.92 2.95 -9.03
CA ILE A 257 -14.09 4.37 -8.77
C ILE A 257 -13.69 5.14 -10.01
N VAL A 258 -14.53 6.06 -10.44
CA VAL A 258 -14.18 7.00 -11.51
C VAL A 258 -13.31 8.10 -10.92
N GLY A 259 -12.14 8.32 -11.51
CA GLY A 259 -11.23 9.35 -11.06
C GLY A 259 -9.88 9.29 -11.78
N PRO A 260 -9.02 10.30 -11.54
CA PRO A 260 -7.69 10.34 -12.12
C PRO A 260 -6.77 9.29 -11.49
N MET A 261 -5.90 8.72 -12.31
CA MET A 261 -4.81 7.85 -11.84
C MET A 261 -3.67 8.70 -11.28
N PHE A 262 -3.91 9.35 -10.15
CA PHE A 262 -3.06 10.38 -9.53
C PHE A 262 -1.59 9.95 -9.33
N TRP A 263 -1.30 8.66 -9.26
CA TRP A 263 0.08 8.12 -9.18
C TRP A 263 0.84 8.13 -10.51
N GLN A 264 0.17 8.49 -11.63
CA GLN A 264 0.77 8.54 -12.98
C GLN A 264 0.65 9.93 -13.62
N THR A 265 -0.21 10.80 -13.10
CA THR A 265 -0.43 12.14 -13.66
C THR A 265 0.82 13.01 -13.50
N THR A 266 1.02 13.95 -14.43
CA THR A 266 2.11 14.93 -14.35
C THR A 266 1.80 15.98 -13.30
N GLU A 267 0.57 16.48 -13.33
CA GLU A 267 0.06 17.43 -12.34
C GLU A 267 -0.56 16.69 -11.16
N ILE A 268 -0.66 17.38 -10.03
CA ILE A 268 -1.30 16.83 -8.83
C ILE A 268 -2.82 16.84 -9.04
N GLU A 269 -3.40 15.66 -9.00
CA GLU A 269 -4.85 15.47 -9.11
C GLU A 269 -5.40 14.75 -7.88
N ASP A 270 -6.61 15.13 -7.47
CA ASP A 270 -7.32 14.51 -6.36
C ASP A 270 -8.43 13.56 -6.86
N ALA A 271 -8.63 12.46 -6.15
CA ALA A 271 -9.71 11.49 -6.38
C ALA A 271 -10.66 11.46 -5.17
N PRO A 272 -11.58 12.42 -5.03
CA PRO A 272 -12.44 12.56 -3.85
C PRO A 272 -13.35 11.34 -3.62
N ASP A 273 -13.83 10.70 -4.68
CA ASP A 273 -14.67 9.52 -4.60
C ASP A 273 -13.91 8.31 -4.04
N LEU A 274 -12.60 8.21 -4.29
CA LEU A 274 -11.75 7.21 -3.66
C LEU A 274 -11.66 7.42 -2.15
N ILE A 275 -11.55 8.69 -1.70
CA ILE A 275 -11.53 9.04 -0.28
C ILE A 275 -12.85 8.65 0.39
N ALA A 276 -13.98 9.03 -0.21
CA ALA A 276 -15.30 8.71 0.30
C ALA A 276 -15.55 7.19 0.36
N THR A 277 -15.21 6.49 -0.73
CA THR A 277 -15.36 5.03 -0.84
C THR A 277 -14.49 4.29 0.17
N SER A 278 -13.23 4.71 0.34
CA SER A 278 -12.31 4.13 1.33
C SER A 278 -12.85 4.28 2.75
N SER A 279 -13.36 5.48 3.09
CA SER A 279 -13.92 5.74 4.42
C SER A 279 -15.19 4.92 4.68
N SER A 280 -16.06 4.77 3.68
CA SER A 280 -17.24 3.92 3.77
C SER A 280 -16.90 2.44 3.88
N ALA A 281 -15.83 2.00 3.22
CA ALA A 281 -15.37 0.60 3.24
C ALA A 281 -14.99 0.15 4.65
N LEU A 282 -14.37 1.00 5.46
CA LEU A 282 -14.01 0.67 6.84
C LEU A 282 -15.24 0.59 7.77
N THR A 283 -16.24 1.43 7.54
CA THR A 283 -17.46 1.49 8.37
C THR A 283 -18.49 0.42 8.01
N SER A 284 -18.51 -0.05 6.76
CA SER A 284 -19.50 -1.00 6.21
C SER A 284 -19.21 -2.43 6.66
N GLY A 285 -19.27 -2.76 7.95
CA GLY A 285 -18.85 -4.09 8.24
C GLY A 285 -19.17 -4.74 9.55
N ALA A 286 -20.43 -4.91 9.85
CA ALA A 286 -20.91 -6.04 10.64
C ALA A 286 -22.07 -6.71 9.88
N VAL A 287 -21.80 -7.23 8.68
CA VAL A 287 -22.75 -8.15 8.04
C VAL A 287 -22.40 -9.55 8.52
N ARG A 288 -23.30 -10.14 9.30
CA ARG A 288 -23.30 -11.56 9.67
C ARG A 288 -23.12 -12.40 8.40
N LEU A 289 -22.23 -13.38 8.49
CA LEU A 289 -22.08 -14.42 7.51
C LEU A 289 -23.41 -15.08 7.23
N GLY A 290 -23.91 -14.95 6.01
CA GLY A 290 -25.11 -15.61 5.54
C GLY A 290 -25.53 -15.08 4.18
N SER A 291 -24.79 -15.41 3.12
CA SER A 291 -25.24 -15.71 1.76
C SER A 291 -24.11 -15.55 0.74
N PRO A 292 -24.05 -16.37 -0.30
CA PRO A 292 -23.00 -16.36 -1.30
C PRO A 292 -23.09 -15.10 -2.18
N CYS A 293 -21.97 -14.76 -2.79
CA CYS A 293 -21.83 -13.72 -3.81
C CYS A 293 -23.01 -13.70 -4.79
N PHE A 294 -23.89 -12.72 -4.66
CA PHE A 294 -24.77 -12.34 -5.76
C PHE A 294 -24.13 -11.17 -6.49
N VAL A 295 -23.83 -11.42 -7.76
CA VAL A 295 -23.61 -10.37 -8.75
C VAL A 295 -25.00 -9.76 -8.99
N ASP A 296 -25.22 -8.55 -8.52
CA ASP A 296 -26.44 -7.79 -8.84
C ASP A 296 -26.34 -7.33 -10.29
N THR A 297 -26.87 -8.16 -11.19
CA THR A 297 -27.24 -7.74 -12.54
C THR A 297 -28.64 -7.13 -12.44
N ALA A 298 -28.74 -5.84 -12.20
CA ALA A 298 -29.96 -5.11 -12.45
C ALA A 298 -30.17 -5.01 -13.95
N VAL A 299 -31.00 -5.90 -14.49
CA VAL A 299 -31.58 -5.77 -15.82
C VAL A 299 -32.67 -4.70 -15.72
N ALA A 300 -32.45 -3.58 -16.37
CA ALA A 300 -33.51 -2.59 -16.63
C ALA A 300 -34.44 -3.14 -17.71
N ALA A 301 -35.72 -3.19 -17.41
CA ALA A 301 -36.81 -3.33 -18.35
C ALA A 301 -37.25 -1.95 -18.82
#